data_34bc31ca28c141d2fc1cb0e11c732063
#
_entry.id   34bc31ca28c141d2fc1cb0e11c732063
#
_cell.length_a   1.000
_cell.length_b   1.000
_cell.length_c   1.000
_cell.angle_alpha   90.00
_cell.angle_beta   90.00
_cell.angle_gamma   90.00
#
_symmetry.space_group_name_H-M   'P 1'
#
loop_
_entity.id
_entity.type
_entity.pdbx_description
1 polymer ?
#
loop_
_entity_poly.entity_id
_entity_poly.type
_entity_poly.pdbx_seq_one_letter_code
_entity_poly.pdbx_strand_id
1 'polypeptide(L)'
;MPPLSNCLKFVAAGALAALCFGSTPAGAAEMVQNFGPVGPNEVVLTTTGSMHVIAFFEADTGRCAVNAVVWDNLAADPGESAKRVRVVIGPSEIVQIDSAKQESVNLQCSSDAATLAVIDTESLVASGITAQPPGQSVKAGASGF
;
A
#
# COMPACT_ATOMS: atom_id res chain seq x y z
N MET A 1 -17.49 41.45 -8.67
CA MET A 1 -16.78 42.23 -7.61
C MET A 1 -17.80 42.86 -6.70
N PRO A 2 -18.03 42.34 -5.50
CA PRO A 2 -18.81 43.01 -4.51
C PRO A 2 -17.92 44.00 -3.73
N PRO A 3 -18.39 45.14 -3.32
CA PRO A 3 -17.60 46.20 -2.72
C PRO A 3 -17.27 45.88 -1.26
N LEU A 4 -16.01 46.08 -0.94
CA LEU A 4 -15.48 46.24 0.42
C LEU A 4 -15.99 47.60 0.97
N SER A 5 -17.05 47.58 1.74
CA SER A 5 -17.39 48.73 2.55
C SER A 5 -18.42 48.30 3.60
N ASN A 6 -17.99 48.18 4.83
CA ASN A 6 -18.70 48.43 6.08
C ASN A 6 -18.14 47.58 7.24
N CYS A 7 -16.87 47.80 7.54
CA CYS A 7 -16.35 47.47 8.87
C CYS A 7 -15.73 48.71 9.51
N LEU A 8 -16.58 49.73 9.73
CA LEU A 8 -16.20 50.82 10.62
C LEU A 8 -17.44 51.46 11.21
N LYS A 9 -17.84 51.00 12.38
CA LYS A 9 -18.57 51.72 13.43
C LYS A 9 -19.30 50.72 14.34
N PHE A 10 -18.60 50.17 15.30
CA PHE A 10 -19.18 49.90 16.63
C PHE A 10 -18.03 49.83 17.63
N VAL A 11 -17.74 50.98 18.21
CA VAL A 11 -17.03 51.13 19.47
C VAL A 11 -18.06 50.94 20.57
N ALA A 12 -18.01 49.82 21.26
CA ALA A 12 -18.50 49.69 22.63
C ALA A 12 -18.08 48.37 23.23
N ALA A 13 -17.19 48.44 24.18
CA ALA A 13 -16.97 47.58 25.33
C ALA A 13 -17.56 46.16 25.31
N GLY A 14 -16.71 45.15 25.20
CA GLY A 14 -17.08 43.76 25.42
C GLY A 14 -15.96 42.83 24.95
N ALA A 15 -15.17 42.29 25.87
CA ALA A 15 -14.19 41.29 25.60
C ALA A 15 -14.82 40.04 24.96
N LEU A 16 -14.75 39.93 23.64
CA LEU A 16 -15.08 38.72 22.91
C LEU A 16 -13.77 38.18 22.31
N ALA A 17 -13.26 37.14 22.94
CA ALA A 17 -12.18 36.33 22.41
C ALA A 17 -12.59 35.83 21.03
N ALA A 18 -12.00 36.37 19.98
CA ALA A 18 -12.10 35.85 18.64
C ALA A 18 -11.35 34.52 18.60
N LEU A 19 -12.09 33.42 18.72
CA LEU A 19 -11.63 32.12 18.36
C LEU A 19 -11.44 32.09 16.83
N CYS A 20 -10.28 32.48 16.37
CA CYS A 20 -9.85 32.13 15.02
C CYS A 20 -9.75 30.62 14.97
N PHE A 21 -10.80 29.97 14.48
CA PHE A 21 -10.68 28.59 14.02
C PHE A 21 -9.73 28.62 12.83
N GLY A 22 -8.43 28.43 13.14
CA GLY A 22 -7.44 28.13 12.13
C GLY A 22 -7.87 26.84 11.46
N SER A 23 -8.34 26.94 10.22
CA SER A 23 -8.50 25.78 9.35
C SER A 23 -7.11 25.18 9.19
N THR A 24 -6.78 24.18 9.98
CA THR A 24 -5.62 23.33 9.69
C THR A 24 -5.89 22.72 8.32
N PRO A 25 -4.98 22.91 7.34
CA PRO A 25 -5.09 22.16 6.10
C PRO A 25 -5.14 20.69 6.50
N ALA A 26 -6.16 19.97 6.06
CA ALA A 26 -6.21 18.52 6.17
C ALA A 26 -4.97 18.02 5.46
N GLY A 27 -3.90 17.71 6.22
CA GLY A 27 -2.72 17.08 5.69
C GLY A 27 -3.19 15.83 4.99
N ALA A 28 -2.79 15.64 3.74
CA ALA A 28 -2.98 14.38 3.05
C ALA A 28 -2.47 13.29 4.00
N ALA A 29 -3.34 12.36 4.39
CA ALA A 29 -2.95 11.28 5.27
C ALA A 29 -1.82 10.53 4.56
N GLU A 30 -0.60 10.69 5.07
CA GLU A 30 0.54 9.96 4.57
C GLU A 30 0.27 8.47 4.81
N MET A 31 0.23 7.69 3.75
CA MET A 31 -0.03 6.26 3.86
C MET A 31 1.12 5.61 4.62
N VAL A 32 0.87 5.22 5.86
CA VAL A 32 1.87 4.54 6.68
C VAL A 32 2.17 3.19 6.07
N GLN A 33 3.40 2.98 5.61
CA GLN A 33 3.84 1.71 5.07
C GLN A 33 3.90 0.65 6.18
N ASN A 34 3.44 -0.54 5.87
CA ASN A 34 3.52 -1.71 6.75
C ASN A 34 4.10 -2.89 5.97
N PHE A 35 5.34 -3.23 6.23
CA PHE A 35 6.05 -4.31 5.54
C PHE A 35 5.80 -5.68 6.18
N GLY A 36 5.09 -5.72 7.29
CA GLY A 36 4.88 -6.94 8.05
C GLY A 36 6.05 -7.26 9.03
N PRO A 37 6.13 -8.49 9.56
CA PRO A 37 5.21 -9.59 9.32
C PRO A 37 3.78 -9.34 9.88
N VAL A 38 2.78 -9.71 9.12
CA VAL A 38 1.36 -9.59 9.49
C VAL A 38 0.72 -10.97 9.60
N GLY A 39 -0.27 -11.10 10.48
CA GLY A 39 -1.09 -12.29 10.63
C GLY A 39 -2.16 -12.44 9.54
N PRO A 40 -2.95 -13.54 9.57
CA PRO A 40 -4.06 -13.74 8.65
C PRO A 40 -5.09 -12.59 8.71
N ASN A 41 -5.55 -12.14 7.55
CA ASN A 41 -6.48 -11.01 7.37
C ASN A 41 -5.94 -9.63 7.82
N GLU A 42 -4.68 -9.54 8.19
CA GLU A 42 -3.99 -8.27 8.38
C GLU A 42 -3.34 -7.79 7.10
N VAL A 43 -3.21 -6.47 6.94
CA VAL A 43 -2.79 -5.84 5.69
C VAL A 43 -1.32 -5.47 5.71
N VAL A 44 -0.60 -5.88 4.69
CA VAL A 44 0.68 -5.32 4.27
C VAL A 44 0.41 -4.17 3.30
N LEU A 45 1.08 -3.06 3.49
CA LEU A 45 1.00 -1.89 2.62
C LEU A 45 2.40 -1.41 2.29
N THR A 46 2.75 -1.42 1.02
CA THR A 46 4.07 -0.97 0.55
C THR A 46 3.99 -0.18 -0.76
N THR A 47 5.02 0.61 -0.98
CA THR A 47 5.21 1.39 -2.20
C THR A 47 6.62 1.17 -2.71
N THR A 48 6.75 0.85 -3.99
CA THR A 48 8.04 0.73 -4.68
C THR A 48 7.97 1.56 -5.96
N GLY A 49 8.77 2.64 -6.02
CA GLY A 49 8.66 3.60 -7.10
C GLY A 49 7.27 4.20 -7.21
N SER A 50 6.61 4.01 -8.35
CA SER A 50 5.21 4.43 -8.58
C SER A 50 4.19 3.36 -8.24
N MET A 51 4.63 2.12 -7.99
CA MET A 51 3.77 0.99 -7.70
C MET A 51 3.37 0.96 -6.23
N HIS A 52 2.08 0.88 -5.97
CA HIS A 52 1.50 0.65 -4.65
C HIS A 52 0.95 -0.77 -4.58
N VAL A 53 1.15 -1.42 -3.44
CA VAL A 53 0.66 -2.77 -3.18
C VAL A 53 -0.02 -2.80 -1.82
N ILE A 54 -1.26 -3.28 -1.82
CA ILE A 54 -1.97 -3.70 -0.62
C ILE A 54 -2.14 -5.21 -0.71
N ALA A 55 -1.65 -5.95 0.28
CA ALA A 55 -1.78 -7.39 0.31
C ALA A 55 -2.22 -7.88 1.69
N PHE A 56 -2.98 -8.95 1.71
CA PHE A 56 -3.32 -9.72 2.90
C PHE A 56 -3.34 -11.21 2.53
N PHE A 57 -3.33 -12.07 3.51
CA PHE A 57 -3.47 -13.50 3.26
C PHE A 57 -4.54 -14.13 4.15
N GLU A 58 -5.10 -15.20 3.66
CA GLU A 58 -5.96 -16.11 4.42
C GLU A 58 -5.17 -17.39 4.68
N ALA A 59 -5.28 -17.92 5.88
CA ALA A 59 -4.66 -19.19 6.21
C ALA A 59 -5.41 -20.32 5.49
N ASP A 60 -4.70 -21.09 4.67
CA ASP A 60 -5.25 -22.20 3.91
C ASP A 60 -4.39 -23.46 4.09
N THR A 61 -4.80 -24.32 5.00
CA THR A 61 -4.20 -25.65 5.25
C THR A 61 -2.66 -25.62 5.32
N GLY A 62 -2.09 -24.71 6.15
CA GLY A 62 -0.64 -24.55 6.31
C GLY A 62 0.03 -23.84 5.15
N ARG A 63 -0.71 -23.02 4.40
CA ARG A 63 -0.24 -22.19 3.28
C ARG A 63 -0.80 -20.78 3.41
N CYS A 64 -0.19 -19.83 2.75
CA CYS A 64 -0.67 -18.46 2.66
C CYS A 64 -1.44 -18.26 1.36
N ALA A 65 -2.77 -18.10 1.42
CA ALA A 65 -3.58 -17.69 0.28
C ALA A 65 -3.55 -16.17 0.17
N VAL A 66 -2.62 -15.65 -0.62
CA VAL A 66 -2.34 -14.22 -0.76
C VAL A 66 -3.34 -13.58 -1.71
N ASN A 67 -3.94 -12.47 -1.28
CA ASN A 67 -4.74 -11.56 -2.09
C ASN A 67 -4.04 -10.20 -2.11
N ALA A 68 -3.74 -9.68 -3.28
CA ALA A 68 -3.11 -8.39 -3.42
C ALA A 68 -3.85 -7.51 -4.44
N VAL A 69 -3.81 -6.20 -4.21
CA VAL A 69 -4.19 -5.17 -5.18
C VAL A 69 -2.97 -4.33 -5.46
N VAL A 70 -2.66 -4.18 -6.73
CA VAL A 70 -1.51 -3.42 -7.23
C VAL A 70 -2.02 -2.31 -8.13
N TRP A 71 -1.53 -1.10 -7.95
CA TRP A 71 -1.84 0.02 -8.84
C TRP A 71 -0.63 0.93 -9.02
N ASP A 72 -0.63 1.68 -10.13
CA ASP A 72 0.41 2.66 -10.45
C ASP A 72 -0.13 4.07 -10.18
N ASN A 73 0.56 4.81 -9.33
CA ASN A 73 0.17 6.17 -8.95
C ASN A 73 0.41 7.21 -10.09
N LEU A 74 1.25 6.87 -11.07
CA LEU A 74 1.54 7.71 -12.23
C LEU A 74 0.64 7.39 -13.44
N ALA A 75 -0.27 6.44 -13.31
CA ALA A 75 -1.26 6.18 -14.35
C ALA A 75 -2.22 7.38 -14.49
N ALA A 76 -2.65 7.68 -15.70
CA ALA A 76 -3.60 8.75 -15.98
C ALA A 76 -4.94 8.52 -15.26
N ASP A 77 -5.30 7.27 -15.07
CA ASP A 77 -6.43 6.82 -14.24
C ASP A 77 -5.93 5.71 -13.29
N PRO A 78 -5.71 6.02 -12.00
CA PRO A 78 -5.27 5.05 -11.02
C PRO A 78 -6.23 3.87 -10.85
N GLY A 79 -7.53 4.10 -11.03
CA GLY A 79 -8.54 3.04 -10.94
C GLY A 79 -8.44 2.03 -12.07
N GLU A 80 -8.09 2.48 -13.27
CA GLU A 80 -7.90 1.62 -14.44
C GLU A 80 -6.59 0.82 -14.37
N SER A 81 -5.59 1.34 -13.63
CA SER A 81 -4.31 0.65 -13.41
C SER A 81 -4.39 -0.43 -12.33
N ALA A 82 -5.43 -0.42 -11.50
CA ALA A 82 -5.56 -1.35 -10.38
C ALA A 82 -5.78 -2.78 -10.87
N LYS A 83 -4.92 -3.69 -10.43
CA LYS A 83 -4.98 -5.12 -10.74
C LYS A 83 -5.05 -5.93 -9.47
N ARG A 84 -5.86 -6.98 -9.50
CA ARG A 84 -5.97 -7.94 -8.41
C ARG A 84 -5.13 -9.18 -8.72
N VAL A 85 -4.34 -9.59 -7.74
CA VAL A 85 -3.52 -10.81 -7.79
C VAL A 85 -4.01 -11.74 -6.68
N ARG A 86 -4.19 -13.02 -7.02
CA ARG A 86 -4.46 -14.09 -6.06
C ARG A 86 -3.52 -15.24 -6.31
N VAL A 87 -2.85 -15.69 -5.27
CA VAL A 87 -1.88 -16.79 -5.35
C VAL A 87 -1.82 -17.51 -4.01
N VAL A 88 -1.63 -18.82 -4.04
CA VAL A 88 -1.40 -19.62 -2.84
C VAL A 88 0.06 -20.01 -2.82
N ILE A 89 0.78 -19.60 -1.76
CA ILE A 89 2.19 -19.89 -1.55
C ILE A 89 2.39 -20.77 -0.32
N GLY A 90 3.35 -21.67 -0.40
CA GLY A 90 3.70 -22.57 0.69
C GLY A 90 4.57 -21.90 1.75
N PRO A 91 4.86 -22.63 2.84
CA PRO A 91 5.79 -22.18 3.87
C PRO A 91 7.15 -21.82 3.28
N SER A 92 7.70 -20.67 3.68
CA SER A 92 8.96 -20.10 3.20
C SER A 92 9.00 -19.75 1.70
N GLU A 93 7.91 -19.93 0.96
CA GLU A 93 7.84 -19.52 -0.44
C GLU A 93 7.68 -18.01 -0.58
N ILE A 94 8.22 -17.52 -1.70
CA ILE A 94 8.18 -16.10 -2.08
C ILE A 94 7.39 -15.99 -3.38
N VAL A 95 6.51 -15.01 -3.43
CA VAL A 95 5.86 -14.57 -4.66
C VAL A 95 6.35 -13.18 -5.03
N GLN A 96 6.75 -13.02 -6.28
CA GLN A 96 7.10 -11.73 -6.86
C GLN A 96 5.90 -11.16 -7.61
N ILE A 97 5.57 -9.92 -7.32
CA ILE A 97 4.50 -9.17 -7.99
C ILE A 97 5.17 -8.06 -8.78
N ASP A 98 5.02 -8.10 -10.11
CA ASP A 98 5.63 -7.14 -11.02
C ASP A 98 4.61 -6.13 -11.54
N SER A 99 5.04 -4.87 -11.63
CA SER A 99 4.31 -3.83 -12.36
C SER A 99 4.63 -3.84 -13.86
N ALA A 100 3.84 -3.09 -14.62
CA ALA A 100 4.12 -2.89 -16.06
C ALA A 100 5.44 -2.13 -16.30
N LYS A 101 5.97 -1.42 -15.29
CA LYS A 101 7.20 -0.62 -15.35
C LYS A 101 8.43 -1.35 -14.80
N GLN A 102 8.37 -2.66 -14.65
CA GLN A 102 9.46 -3.49 -14.12
C GLN A 102 9.80 -3.23 -12.63
N GLU A 103 8.92 -2.56 -11.91
CA GLU A 103 9.00 -2.48 -10.46
C GLU A 103 8.44 -3.79 -9.88
N SER A 104 9.04 -4.30 -8.82
CA SER A 104 8.64 -5.56 -8.22
C SER A 104 8.58 -5.50 -6.71
N VAL A 105 7.64 -6.22 -6.13
CA VAL A 105 7.51 -6.44 -4.69
C VAL A 105 7.51 -7.94 -4.43
N ASN A 106 8.32 -8.37 -3.46
CA ASN A 106 8.38 -9.75 -3.03
C ASN A 106 7.61 -9.93 -1.73
N LEU A 107 6.70 -10.88 -1.71
CA LEU A 107 5.96 -11.29 -0.51
C LEU A 107 6.38 -12.69 -0.11
N GLN A 108 6.71 -12.88 1.17
CA GLN A 108 7.12 -14.16 1.72
C GLN A 108 6.12 -14.65 2.75
N CYS A 109 5.72 -15.91 2.60
CA CYS A 109 5.02 -16.67 3.63
C CYS A 109 6.04 -17.21 4.65
N SER A 110 5.77 -17.09 5.95
CA SER A 110 6.64 -17.64 6.98
C SER A 110 6.74 -19.17 6.90
N SER A 111 7.75 -19.73 7.56
CA SER A 111 7.99 -21.19 7.55
C SER A 111 6.88 -22.01 8.20
N ASP A 112 6.08 -21.39 9.04
CA ASP A 112 4.91 -21.97 9.71
C ASP A 112 3.57 -21.56 9.05
N ALA A 113 3.64 -20.78 7.96
CA ALA A 113 2.49 -20.16 7.27
C ALA A 113 1.59 -19.30 8.18
N ALA A 114 2.15 -18.77 9.26
CA ALA A 114 1.42 -17.95 10.22
C ALA A 114 1.48 -16.45 9.92
N THR A 115 2.46 -16.02 9.11
CA THR A 115 2.64 -14.60 8.77
C THR A 115 3.03 -14.38 7.30
N LEU A 116 2.73 -13.17 6.82
CA LEU A 116 3.14 -12.66 5.50
C LEU A 116 3.97 -11.39 5.70
N ALA A 117 5.07 -11.25 4.96
CA ALA A 117 5.90 -10.06 4.99
C ALA A 117 6.36 -9.64 3.59
N VAL A 118 6.62 -8.34 3.43
CA VAL A 118 7.38 -7.82 2.29
C VAL A 118 8.86 -8.02 2.55
N ILE A 119 9.57 -8.52 1.57
CA ILE A 119 11.02 -8.68 1.65
C ILE A 119 11.69 -7.91 0.51
N ASP A 120 12.75 -7.20 0.85
CA ASP A 120 13.58 -6.53 -0.14
C ASP A 120 14.50 -7.53 -0.84
N THR A 121 14.70 -7.31 -2.13
CA THR A 121 15.58 -8.15 -2.95
C THR A 121 17.01 -8.16 -2.41
N GLU A 122 17.47 -7.09 -1.77
CA GLU A 122 18.78 -7.00 -1.13
C GLU A 122 18.92 -7.96 0.06
N SER A 123 17.84 -8.16 0.82
CA SER A 123 17.81 -9.10 1.94
C SER A 123 17.96 -10.56 1.49
N LEU A 124 17.48 -10.89 0.30
CA LEU A 124 17.60 -12.23 -0.27
C LEU A 124 19.06 -12.60 -0.57
N VAL A 125 19.80 -11.65 -1.11
CA VAL A 125 21.23 -11.85 -1.43
C VAL A 125 22.07 -12.01 -0.15
N ALA A 126 21.75 -11.22 0.90
CA ALA A 126 22.44 -11.29 2.18
C ALA A 126 22.17 -12.58 2.95
N SER A 127 21.02 -13.21 2.75
CA SER A 127 20.64 -14.46 3.42
C SER A 127 21.18 -15.72 2.75
N GLY A 128 21.94 -15.60 1.65
CA GLY A 128 22.50 -16.74 0.92
C GLY A 128 21.45 -17.68 0.31
N ILE A 129 20.20 -17.25 0.28
CA ILE A 129 19.14 -17.95 -0.43
C ILE A 129 19.34 -17.62 -1.91
N THR A 130 19.95 -18.53 -2.63
CA THR A 130 19.99 -18.48 -4.09
C THR A 130 18.56 -18.36 -4.56
N ALA A 131 18.23 -17.26 -5.23
CA ALA A 131 16.92 -17.08 -5.83
C ALA A 131 16.60 -18.34 -6.63
N GLN A 132 15.61 -19.09 -6.18
CA GLN A 132 15.10 -20.22 -6.94
C GLN A 132 14.69 -19.70 -8.31
N PRO A 133 15.01 -20.38 -9.40
CA PRO A 133 14.76 -19.87 -10.75
C PRO A 133 13.29 -19.48 -10.89
N PRO A 134 12.96 -18.46 -11.68
CA PRO A 134 11.64 -17.85 -11.76
C PRO A 134 10.60 -18.84 -12.30
N GLY A 135 10.04 -19.63 -11.39
CA GLY A 135 8.98 -20.58 -11.73
C GLY A 135 7.58 -20.03 -11.55
N GLN A 136 7.44 -18.95 -10.80
CA GLN A 136 6.12 -18.33 -10.54
C GLN A 136 6.20 -16.82 -10.51
N SER A 137 6.61 -16.23 -11.62
CA SER A 137 6.34 -14.83 -11.87
C SER A 137 4.87 -14.71 -12.24
N VAL A 138 4.05 -14.32 -11.29
CA VAL A 138 2.65 -13.98 -11.58
C VAL A 138 2.66 -12.59 -12.18
N LYS A 139 2.80 -12.53 -13.51
CA LYS A 139 2.55 -11.30 -14.24
C LYS A 139 1.10 -10.91 -13.97
N ALA A 140 0.88 -9.72 -13.41
CA ALA A 140 -0.46 -9.18 -13.21
C ALA A 140 -1.19 -9.10 -14.57
N GLY A 141 -1.75 -10.21 -14.98
CA GLY A 141 -2.54 -10.36 -16.19
C GLY A 141 -3.99 -10.02 -15.86
N ALA A 142 -4.61 -9.23 -16.70
CA ALA A 142 -6.03 -8.96 -16.64
C ALA A 142 -6.80 -10.29 -16.71
N SER A 143 -7.29 -10.79 -15.58
CA SER A 143 -8.39 -11.74 -15.60
C SER A 143 -9.65 -10.91 -15.76
N GLY A 144 -10.09 -10.81 -17.01
CA GLY A 144 -11.42 -10.31 -17.32
C GLY A 144 -12.49 -11.17 -16.63
N PHE A 145 -13.54 -10.52 -16.27
CA PHE A 145 -14.83 -11.14 -15.90
C PHE A 145 -15.44 -11.80 -17.11
#